data_ef0db2d74b5cb9dc23cdcb5b7e21d8bc
#
_entry.id   ef0db2d74b5cb9dc23cdcb5b7e21d8bc
#
_cell.length_a   1.000
_cell.length_b   1.000
_cell.length_c   1.000
_cell.angle_alpha   90.00
_cell.angle_beta   90.00
_cell.angle_gamma   90.00
#
_symmetry.space_group_name_H-M   'P 1'
#
loop_
_entity.id
_entity.type
_entity.pdbx_description
1 polymer ?
#
loop_
_entity_poly.entity_id
_entity_poly.type
_entity_poly.pdbx_seq_one_letter_code
_entity_poly.pdbx_strand_id
1 'polypeptide(L)'
;MRRTVRSLLIAAAVLSFGVHCLAAKADPQARILNYIRDHLKAGQPVRITELYNTVFTTPEDHAALNKLYKDFFRIPMFVVQYQQQFSAPPSLKTIAGQFALKTPEEADTLLRVMGTDPRVPKFITRDPKTGEITKVDVAMIRNDPRFAQGAAHELGGWKGRAAPAFDLVGAGNKHFTSAGLDGNVTLLYIWFTGCPPCMKEAPQLARLQREFGPKDFEVIGANADDLLALGVSDEARQRYAEKEGIHFPIVRWTQESNQAYGGISIYPTLFLINKQSKIAGHWVGFTSPATLREAVSKTLAESSETH
;
A
#
# COMPACT_ATOMS: atom_id res chain seq x y z
N MET A 1 -15.62 31.77 -86.18
CA MET A 1 -15.75 30.48 -85.53
C MET A 1 -14.92 30.51 -84.28
N ARG A 2 -15.55 30.74 -83.10
CA ARG A 2 -14.89 30.78 -81.79
C ARG A 2 -15.45 29.64 -80.96
N ARG A 3 -14.59 28.65 -80.60
CA ARG A 3 -14.90 27.59 -79.68
C ARG A 3 -14.59 28.05 -78.23
N THR A 4 -15.59 28.19 -77.42
CA THR A 4 -15.51 28.44 -76.00
C THR A 4 -15.24 27.14 -75.26
N VAL A 5 -14.09 27.05 -74.58
CA VAL A 5 -13.72 25.99 -73.67
C VAL A 5 -14.34 26.31 -72.28
N ARG A 6 -15.26 25.50 -71.85
CA ARG A 6 -15.76 25.59 -70.47
C ARG A 6 -14.80 24.83 -69.55
N SER A 7 -14.15 25.53 -68.68
CA SER A 7 -13.37 24.93 -67.59
C SER A 7 -14.32 24.45 -66.48
N LEU A 8 -14.34 23.16 -66.22
CA LEU A 8 -14.91 22.61 -65.01
C LEU A 8 -13.96 22.81 -63.85
N LEU A 9 -14.36 23.60 -62.87
CA LEU A 9 -13.75 23.65 -61.54
C LEU A 9 -14.29 22.53 -60.70
N ILE A 10 -13.47 21.48 -60.47
CA ILE A 10 -13.72 20.47 -59.45
C ILE A 10 -13.26 21.01 -58.13
N ALA A 11 -14.22 21.36 -57.26
CA ALA A 11 -13.97 21.71 -55.89
C ALA A 11 -13.67 20.41 -55.12
N ALA A 12 -12.41 20.13 -54.85
CA ALA A 12 -12.01 19.09 -53.93
C ALA A 12 -12.28 19.56 -52.48
N ALA A 13 -13.39 19.13 -51.91
CA ALA A 13 -13.62 19.21 -50.49
C ALA A 13 -12.65 18.31 -49.76
N VAL A 14 -11.57 18.87 -49.22
CA VAL A 14 -10.68 18.22 -48.30
C VAL A 14 -11.43 18.11 -46.98
N LEU A 15 -12.06 16.99 -46.72
CA LEU A 15 -12.51 16.59 -45.40
C LEU A 15 -11.26 16.36 -44.51
N SER A 16 -10.81 17.39 -43.82
CA SER A 16 -9.86 17.25 -42.72
C SER A 16 -10.54 16.50 -41.60
N PHE A 17 -10.47 15.18 -41.60
CA PHE A 17 -10.65 14.39 -40.40
C PHE A 17 -9.53 14.80 -39.43
N GLY A 18 -9.86 15.71 -38.51
CA GLY A 18 -9.06 15.97 -37.35
C GLY A 18 -8.96 14.68 -36.54
N VAL A 19 -7.91 13.92 -36.76
CA VAL A 19 -7.49 12.88 -35.82
C VAL A 19 -7.11 13.63 -34.55
N HIS A 20 -8.07 13.82 -33.66
CA HIS A 20 -7.78 14.12 -32.28
C HIS A 20 -7.08 12.89 -31.74
N CYS A 21 -5.76 12.87 -31.89
CA CYS A 21 -4.90 12.02 -31.10
C CYS A 21 -5.19 12.37 -29.65
N LEU A 22 -6.06 11.63 -28.99
CA LEU A 22 -6.18 11.59 -27.54
C LEU A 22 -4.83 11.10 -27.05
N ALA A 23 -3.86 12.01 -26.98
CA ALA A 23 -2.65 11.79 -26.21
C ALA A 23 -3.16 11.40 -24.82
N ALA A 24 -3.03 10.13 -24.46
CA ALA A 24 -3.38 9.62 -23.15
C ALA A 24 -2.76 10.60 -22.16
N LYS A 25 -3.60 11.32 -21.38
CA LYS A 25 -3.11 12.28 -20.38
C LYS A 25 -2.12 11.52 -19.52
N ALA A 26 -0.85 11.97 -19.54
CA ALA A 26 0.17 11.34 -18.74
C ALA A 26 -0.32 11.27 -17.29
N ASP A 27 -0.16 10.10 -16.68
CA ASP A 27 -0.59 9.83 -15.30
C ASP A 27 -0.16 10.96 -14.37
N PRO A 28 -1.08 11.55 -13.57
CA PRO A 28 -0.78 12.69 -12.71
C PRO A 28 0.38 12.42 -11.76
N GLN A 29 0.47 11.22 -11.17
CA GLN A 29 1.56 10.85 -10.27
C GLN A 29 2.91 10.87 -11.00
N ALA A 30 2.98 10.29 -12.20
CA ALA A 30 4.22 10.29 -13.01
C ALA A 30 4.64 11.70 -13.43
N ARG A 31 3.69 12.58 -13.80
CA ARG A 31 3.98 13.99 -14.12
C ARG A 31 4.58 14.73 -12.94
N ILE A 32 3.99 14.57 -11.76
CA ILE A 32 4.47 15.19 -10.51
C ILE A 32 5.88 14.71 -10.18
N LEU A 33 6.11 13.40 -10.21
CA LEU A 33 7.43 12.83 -9.89
C LEU A 33 8.50 13.22 -10.91
N ASN A 34 8.15 13.33 -12.20
CA ASN A 34 9.06 13.83 -13.22
C ASN A 34 9.45 15.31 -12.97
N TYR A 35 8.46 16.15 -12.67
CA TYR A 35 8.70 17.55 -12.31
C TYR A 35 9.64 17.66 -11.09
N ILE A 36 9.36 16.92 -10.04
CA ILE A 36 10.18 16.88 -8.82
C ILE A 36 11.60 16.42 -9.16
N ARG A 37 11.76 15.35 -9.92
CA ARG A 37 13.07 14.82 -10.33
C ARG A 37 13.88 15.83 -11.10
N ASP A 38 13.25 16.54 -12.03
CA ASP A 38 13.95 17.53 -12.87
C ASP A 38 14.40 18.75 -12.05
N HIS A 39 13.60 19.20 -11.08
CA HIS A 39 13.98 20.25 -10.12
C HIS A 39 15.15 19.81 -9.23
N LEU A 40 15.12 18.58 -8.71
CA LEU A 40 16.24 18.06 -7.92
C LEU A 40 17.55 17.97 -8.73
N LYS A 41 17.47 17.58 -10.00
CA LYS A 41 18.64 17.57 -10.89
C LYS A 41 19.19 18.97 -11.15
N ALA A 42 18.31 19.97 -11.23
CA ALA A 42 18.69 21.36 -11.40
C ALA A 42 19.15 22.05 -10.10
N GLY A 43 19.16 21.33 -8.96
CA GLY A 43 19.47 21.90 -7.64
C GLY A 43 18.43 22.89 -7.14
N GLN A 44 17.21 22.85 -7.69
CA GLN A 44 16.12 23.75 -7.34
C GLN A 44 15.28 23.17 -6.19
N PRO A 45 14.82 23.99 -5.23
CA PRO A 45 13.97 23.51 -4.14
C PRO A 45 12.58 23.13 -4.66
N VAL A 46 12.05 22.04 -4.13
CA VAL A 46 10.66 21.61 -4.38
C VAL A 46 9.78 22.07 -3.22
N ARG A 47 8.81 22.93 -3.50
CA ARG A 47 7.87 23.45 -2.50
C ARG A 47 6.48 22.86 -2.73
N ILE A 48 5.98 22.08 -1.77
CA ILE A 48 4.68 21.42 -1.88
C ILE A 48 3.53 22.39 -2.10
N THR A 49 3.57 23.58 -1.47
CA THR A 49 2.56 24.65 -1.65
C THR A 49 2.54 25.21 -3.08
N GLU A 50 3.70 25.30 -3.74
CA GLU A 50 3.79 25.74 -5.13
C GLU A 50 3.25 24.67 -6.07
N LEU A 51 3.62 23.39 -5.83
CA LEU A 51 3.08 22.26 -6.58
C LEU A 51 1.56 22.25 -6.54
N TYR A 52 0.98 22.44 -5.36
CA TYR A 52 -0.47 22.34 -5.14
C TYR A 52 -1.24 23.53 -5.70
N ASN A 53 -0.71 24.75 -5.54
CA ASN A 53 -1.45 25.98 -5.86
C ASN A 53 -1.20 26.51 -7.29
N THR A 54 -0.08 26.14 -7.92
CA THR A 54 0.37 26.80 -9.16
C THR A 54 0.69 25.83 -10.28
N VAL A 55 1.23 24.65 -9.99
CA VAL A 55 1.75 23.75 -11.03
C VAL A 55 0.77 22.62 -11.35
N PHE A 56 0.21 21.97 -10.34
CA PHE A 56 -0.70 20.83 -10.45
C PHE A 56 -2.03 21.17 -9.81
N THR A 57 -2.93 21.77 -10.60
CA THR A 57 -4.15 22.41 -10.09
C THR A 57 -5.44 21.66 -10.37
N THR A 58 -5.38 20.52 -11.11
CA THR A 58 -6.59 19.72 -11.37
C THR A 58 -6.94 18.83 -10.17
N PRO A 59 -8.20 18.40 -10.03
CA PRO A 59 -8.61 17.48 -8.95
C PRO A 59 -7.79 16.18 -8.96
N GLU A 60 -7.46 15.65 -10.13
CA GLU A 60 -6.64 14.42 -10.29
C GLU A 60 -5.21 14.66 -9.83
N ASP A 61 -4.64 15.83 -10.11
CA ASP A 61 -3.31 16.23 -9.64
C ASP A 61 -3.30 16.36 -8.12
N HIS A 62 -4.31 16.99 -7.54
CA HIS A 62 -4.43 17.11 -6.10
C HIS A 62 -4.57 15.75 -5.40
N ALA A 63 -5.34 14.83 -5.99
CA ALA A 63 -5.44 13.47 -5.47
C ALA A 63 -4.08 12.76 -5.48
N ALA A 64 -3.32 12.88 -6.58
CA ALA A 64 -2.00 12.31 -6.71
C ALA A 64 -0.97 12.96 -5.76
N LEU A 65 -0.99 14.30 -5.60
CA LEU A 65 -0.15 15.01 -4.63
C LEU A 65 -0.45 14.58 -3.20
N ASN A 66 -1.72 14.44 -2.83
CA ASN A 66 -2.13 14.00 -1.51
C ASN A 66 -1.68 12.55 -1.23
N LYS A 67 -1.76 11.67 -2.24
CA LYS A 67 -1.23 10.31 -2.13
C LYS A 67 0.28 10.33 -1.90
N LEU A 68 1.03 11.04 -2.75
CA LEU A 68 2.49 11.13 -2.63
C LEU A 68 2.92 11.75 -1.30
N TYR A 69 2.19 12.74 -0.79
CA TYR A 69 2.44 13.34 0.53
C TYR A 69 2.22 12.32 1.67
N LYS A 70 1.14 11.54 1.61
CA LYS A 70 0.92 10.45 2.57
C LYS A 70 2.04 9.41 2.50
N ASP A 71 2.40 8.97 1.30
CA ASP A 71 3.46 7.98 1.07
C ASP A 71 4.82 8.47 1.57
N PHE A 72 5.11 9.76 1.43
CA PHE A 72 6.33 10.40 1.94
C PHE A 72 6.53 10.14 3.45
N PHE A 73 5.48 10.22 4.26
CA PHE A 73 5.57 9.94 5.70
C PHE A 73 5.52 8.45 6.04
N ARG A 74 5.01 7.61 5.14
CA ARG A 74 4.90 6.16 5.33
C ARG A 74 6.17 5.40 4.94
N ILE A 75 6.94 5.93 3.98
CA ILE A 75 8.18 5.29 3.51
C ILE A 75 9.19 5.07 4.64
N PRO A 76 9.50 6.02 5.54
CA PRO A 76 10.44 5.78 6.63
C PRO A 76 10.04 4.60 7.52
N MET A 77 8.77 4.51 7.88
CA MET A 77 8.25 3.42 8.69
C MET A 77 8.38 2.08 7.98
N PHE A 78 7.98 2.03 6.71
CA PHE A 78 8.13 0.82 5.89
C PHE A 78 9.58 0.36 5.78
N VAL A 79 10.52 1.28 5.49
CA VAL A 79 11.95 0.96 5.37
C VAL A 79 12.51 0.36 6.66
N VAL A 80 12.15 0.95 7.79
CA VAL A 80 12.60 0.48 9.11
C VAL A 80 12.01 -0.90 9.44
N GLN A 81 10.72 -1.09 9.20
CA GLN A 81 10.04 -2.38 9.44
C GLN A 81 10.60 -3.48 8.53
N TYR A 82 10.79 -3.16 7.25
CA TYR A 82 11.39 -4.10 6.30
C TYR A 82 12.79 -4.53 6.74
N GLN A 83 13.63 -3.58 7.15
CA GLN A 83 14.96 -3.85 7.71
C GLN A 83 14.90 -4.78 8.92
N GLN A 84 13.95 -4.58 9.82
CA GLN A 84 13.80 -5.43 11.01
C GLN A 84 13.31 -6.84 10.67
N GLN A 85 12.40 -6.94 9.72
CA GLN A 85 11.79 -8.22 9.32
C GLN A 85 12.75 -9.09 8.51
N PHE A 86 13.52 -8.49 7.60
CA PHE A 86 14.35 -9.21 6.64
C PHE A 86 15.86 -9.10 6.90
N SER A 87 16.27 -8.34 7.93
CA SER A 87 17.68 -8.03 8.24
C SER A 87 18.45 -7.43 7.06
N ALA A 88 17.72 -6.82 6.12
CA ALA A 88 18.23 -6.19 4.91
C ALA A 88 17.35 -5.00 4.52
N PRO A 89 17.89 -3.92 3.93
CA PRO A 89 17.09 -2.79 3.44
C PRO A 89 16.21 -3.21 2.25
N PRO A 90 15.03 -2.56 2.06
CA PRO A 90 14.22 -2.77 0.87
C PRO A 90 14.92 -2.18 -0.35
N SER A 91 14.84 -2.87 -1.50
CA SER A 91 15.27 -2.31 -2.79
C SER A 91 14.32 -1.22 -3.27
N LEU A 92 14.78 -0.37 -4.20
CA LEU A 92 13.91 0.62 -4.88
C LEU A 92 12.70 -0.04 -5.53
N LYS A 93 12.88 -1.23 -6.11
CA LYS A 93 11.78 -2.02 -6.68
C LYS A 93 10.76 -2.46 -5.62
N THR A 94 11.23 -2.85 -4.45
CA THR A 94 10.37 -3.22 -3.32
C THR A 94 9.57 -2.02 -2.84
N ILE A 95 10.20 -0.86 -2.68
CA ILE A 95 9.53 0.40 -2.30
C ILE A 95 8.50 0.79 -3.36
N ALA A 96 8.88 0.76 -4.64
CA ALA A 96 7.96 1.07 -5.73
C ALA A 96 6.71 0.17 -5.71
N GLY A 97 6.89 -1.13 -5.53
CA GLY A 97 5.78 -2.07 -5.40
C GLY A 97 4.89 -1.80 -4.19
N GLN A 98 5.48 -1.47 -3.02
CA GLN A 98 4.73 -1.18 -1.80
C GLN A 98 3.83 0.05 -1.91
N PHE A 99 4.30 1.09 -2.58
CA PHE A 99 3.60 2.38 -2.67
C PHE A 99 2.89 2.61 -4.00
N ALA A 100 2.70 1.55 -4.80
CA ALA A 100 2.07 1.62 -6.13
C ALA A 100 2.71 2.69 -7.03
N LEU A 101 4.05 2.77 -6.98
CA LEU A 101 4.85 3.54 -7.92
C LEU A 101 5.11 2.70 -9.17
N LYS A 102 5.18 3.34 -10.33
CA LYS A 102 5.31 2.61 -11.60
C LYS A 102 6.72 2.06 -11.83
N THR A 103 7.72 2.77 -11.34
CA THR A 103 9.12 2.42 -11.57
C THR A 103 9.98 2.59 -10.32
N PRO A 104 11.13 1.88 -10.23
CA PRO A 104 12.12 2.11 -9.18
C PRO A 104 12.67 3.55 -9.15
N GLU A 105 12.73 4.24 -10.29
CA GLU A 105 13.18 5.63 -10.39
C GLU A 105 12.21 6.60 -9.72
N GLU A 106 10.92 6.29 -9.67
CA GLU A 106 9.94 7.03 -8.89
C GLU A 106 10.21 6.91 -7.38
N ALA A 107 10.56 5.71 -6.93
CA ALA A 107 10.97 5.48 -5.54
C ALA A 107 12.29 6.22 -5.21
N ASP A 108 13.28 6.19 -6.11
CA ASP A 108 14.52 6.96 -5.99
C ASP A 108 14.24 8.46 -5.85
N THR A 109 13.32 8.99 -6.66
CA THR A 109 12.91 10.40 -6.60
C THR A 109 12.36 10.77 -5.23
N LEU A 110 11.44 9.97 -4.67
CA LEU A 110 10.88 10.21 -3.34
C LEU A 110 11.93 10.14 -2.24
N LEU A 111 12.83 9.15 -2.29
CA LEU A 111 13.92 9.04 -1.32
C LEU A 111 14.90 10.21 -1.39
N ARG A 112 15.13 10.80 -2.58
CA ARG A 112 15.93 12.03 -2.72
C ARG A 112 15.25 13.23 -2.08
N VAL A 113 13.95 13.43 -2.33
CA VAL A 113 13.18 14.50 -1.67
C VAL A 113 13.25 14.36 -0.15
N MET A 114 13.07 13.13 0.35
CA MET A 114 13.17 12.86 1.80
C MET A 114 14.54 13.20 2.36
N GLY A 115 15.62 12.91 1.62
CA GLY A 115 16.99 13.24 2.03
C GLY A 115 17.27 14.74 2.10
N THR A 116 16.47 15.59 1.42
CA THR A 116 16.59 17.07 1.48
C THR A 116 15.63 17.72 2.46
N ASP A 117 14.61 16.99 2.96
CA ASP A 117 13.63 17.54 3.90
C ASP A 117 14.20 17.52 5.34
N PRO A 118 14.34 18.70 6.00
CA PRO A 118 14.88 18.78 7.36
C PRO A 118 13.96 18.12 8.41
N ARG A 119 12.71 17.84 8.06
CA ARG A 119 11.75 17.15 8.94
C ARG A 119 11.95 15.65 8.95
N VAL A 120 12.67 15.09 7.99
CA VAL A 120 12.96 13.65 7.91
C VAL A 120 14.38 13.40 8.45
N PRO A 121 14.57 12.58 9.48
CA PRO A 121 15.89 12.23 9.97
C PRO A 121 16.68 11.48 8.90
N LYS A 122 18.00 11.64 8.88
CA LYS A 122 18.90 10.95 7.95
C LYS A 122 19.09 9.49 8.33
N PHE A 123 18.00 8.71 8.30
CA PHE A 123 17.96 7.32 8.76
C PHE A 123 18.45 6.29 7.74
N ILE A 124 18.67 6.70 6.48
CA ILE A 124 19.17 5.81 5.41
C ILE A 124 20.50 6.32 4.84
N THR A 125 21.39 5.38 4.52
CA THR A 125 22.52 5.61 3.64
C THR A 125 22.21 4.97 2.28
N ARG A 126 22.58 5.63 1.20
CA ARG A 126 22.26 5.19 -0.16
C ARG A 126 23.52 5.10 -1.01
N ASP A 127 23.55 4.14 -1.91
CA ASP A 127 24.57 4.08 -2.95
C ASP A 127 24.43 5.28 -3.91
N PRO A 128 25.47 6.08 -4.13
CA PRO A 128 25.38 7.29 -4.94
C PRO A 128 25.17 7.04 -6.44
N LYS A 129 25.49 5.84 -6.93
CA LYS A 129 25.37 5.47 -8.35
C LYS A 129 24.01 4.84 -8.64
N THR A 130 23.58 3.88 -7.83
CA THR A 130 22.35 3.13 -8.05
C THR A 130 21.14 3.72 -7.34
N GLY A 131 21.35 4.53 -6.31
CA GLY A 131 20.29 5.06 -5.44
C GLY A 131 19.73 4.05 -4.44
N GLU A 132 20.18 2.81 -4.47
CA GLU A 132 19.73 1.76 -3.55
C GLU A 132 20.09 2.08 -2.09
N ILE A 133 19.25 1.63 -1.14
CA ILE A 133 19.53 1.79 0.27
C ILE A 133 20.58 0.75 0.70
N THR A 134 21.68 1.21 1.27
CA THR A 134 22.79 0.35 1.74
C THR A 134 22.79 0.17 3.25
N LYS A 135 22.20 1.10 3.99
CA LYS A 135 22.10 1.04 5.46
C LYS A 135 20.84 1.75 5.94
N VAL A 136 20.23 1.18 6.97
CA VAL A 136 19.08 1.78 7.68
C VAL A 136 19.44 1.93 9.17
N ASP A 137 19.32 3.15 9.67
CA ASP A 137 19.42 3.43 11.10
C ASP A 137 18.02 3.42 11.73
N VAL A 138 17.65 2.26 12.24
CA VAL A 138 16.34 2.03 12.85
C VAL A 138 16.12 2.93 14.07
N ALA A 139 17.17 3.21 14.85
CA ALA A 139 17.08 4.00 16.06
C ALA A 139 16.71 5.46 15.77
N MET A 140 17.17 6.01 14.65
CA MET A 140 16.84 7.38 14.24
C MET A 140 15.33 7.59 14.03
N ILE A 141 14.64 6.61 13.47
CA ILE A 141 13.18 6.70 13.27
C ILE A 141 12.44 6.36 14.56
N ARG A 142 12.86 5.31 15.27
CA ARG A 142 12.22 4.89 16.53
C ARG A 142 12.23 5.98 17.60
N ASN A 143 13.31 6.74 17.68
CA ASN A 143 13.51 7.77 18.70
C ASN A 143 13.10 9.18 18.26
N ASP A 144 12.73 9.38 16.99
CA ASP A 144 12.24 10.67 16.51
C ASP A 144 10.80 10.90 16.97
N PRO A 145 10.51 12.01 17.71
CA PRO A 145 9.16 12.26 18.24
C PRO A 145 8.05 12.30 17.19
N ARG A 146 8.37 12.63 15.95
CA ARG A 146 7.40 12.70 14.83
C ARG A 146 6.98 11.33 14.33
N PHE A 147 7.85 10.33 14.51
CA PHE A 147 7.62 8.94 14.14
C PHE A 147 7.39 8.04 15.36
N ALA A 148 7.72 8.51 16.57
CA ALA A 148 7.72 7.70 17.79
C ALA A 148 6.35 7.06 18.08
N GLN A 149 5.26 7.78 17.85
CA GLN A 149 3.92 7.24 18.07
C GLN A 149 3.58 6.12 17.07
N GLY A 150 3.80 6.36 15.78
CA GLY A 150 3.67 5.32 14.75
C GLY A 150 4.66 4.17 14.95
N ALA A 151 5.94 4.49 15.29
CA ALA A 151 6.96 3.49 15.56
C ALA A 151 6.63 2.63 16.80
N ALA A 152 6.12 3.21 17.86
CA ALA A 152 5.71 2.47 19.05
C ALA A 152 4.58 1.47 18.75
N HIS A 153 3.68 1.83 17.86
CA HIS A 153 2.57 0.98 17.47
C HIS A 153 2.95 -0.07 16.41
N GLU A 154 3.62 0.33 15.35
CA GLU A 154 3.97 -0.57 14.24
C GLU A 154 5.23 -1.40 14.51
N LEU A 155 6.21 -0.86 15.25
CA LEU A 155 7.47 -1.55 15.60
C LEU A 155 7.48 -2.13 17.01
N GLY A 156 6.57 -1.69 17.87
CA GLY A 156 6.49 -2.11 19.26
C GLY A 156 5.88 -3.49 19.41
N GLY A 157 6.70 -4.46 19.85
CA GLY A 157 6.37 -5.84 20.15
C GLY A 157 4.90 -6.18 20.41
N TRP A 158 4.14 -6.44 19.36
CA TRP A 158 2.76 -6.93 19.46
C TRP A 158 2.69 -8.35 20.02
N LYS A 159 3.72 -9.16 19.76
CA LYS A 159 3.76 -10.57 20.16
C LYS A 159 3.59 -10.75 21.68
N GLY A 160 2.64 -11.60 22.05
CA GLY A 160 2.28 -11.90 23.42
C GLY A 160 1.24 -10.95 24.05
N ARG A 161 0.94 -9.81 23.42
CA ARG A 161 -0.12 -8.89 23.87
C ARG A 161 -1.50 -9.45 23.57
N ALA A 162 -2.50 -9.07 24.38
CA ALA A 162 -3.89 -9.32 24.02
C ALA A 162 -4.22 -8.62 22.69
N ALA A 163 -4.88 -9.33 21.79
CA ALA A 163 -5.40 -8.73 20.57
C ALA A 163 -6.51 -7.72 20.93
N PRO A 164 -6.46 -6.50 20.39
CA PRO A 164 -7.56 -5.55 20.59
C PRO A 164 -8.88 -6.14 20.11
N ALA A 165 -9.94 -5.91 20.87
CA ALA A 165 -11.28 -6.33 20.49
C ALA A 165 -11.74 -5.59 19.22
N PHE A 166 -12.50 -6.27 18.38
CA PHE A 166 -13.13 -5.69 17.20
C PHE A 166 -14.54 -6.25 16.98
N ASP A 167 -15.37 -5.46 16.32
CA ASP A 167 -16.62 -5.87 15.70
C ASP A 167 -16.64 -5.29 14.29
N LEU A 168 -16.45 -6.15 13.30
CA LEU A 168 -16.27 -5.78 11.90
C LEU A 168 -17.41 -6.34 11.05
N VAL A 169 -17.91 -5.53 10.14
CA VAL A 169 -19.04 -5.90 9.28
C VAL A 169 -18.55 -6.40 7.93
N GLY A 170 -19.00 -7.59 7.57
CA GLY A 170 -18.76 -8.22 6.27
C GLY A 170 -19.98 -8.17 5.34
N ALA A 171 -19.91 -8.94 4.27
CA ALA A 171 -21.00 -9.05 3.30
C ALA A 171 -22.31 -9.50 3.97
N GLY A 172 -23.43 -8.98 3.48
CA GLY A 172 -24.75 -9.28 4.01
C GLY A 172 -24.96 -8.80 5.46
N ASN A 173 -24.22 -7.81 5.91
CA ASN A 173 -24.28 -7.27 7.28
C ASN A 173 -23.89 -8.31 8.36
N LYS A 174 -23.13 -9.34 8.00
CA LYS A 174 -22.62 -10.32 8.95
C LYS A 174 -21.54 -9.70 9.83
N HIS A 175 -21.70 -9.81 11.15
CA HIS A 175 -20.71 -9.36 12.11
C HIS A 175 -19.62 -10.42 12.36
N PHE A 176 -18.39 -9.96 12.43
CA PHE A 176 -17.20 -10.72 12.81
C PHE A 176 -16.60 -10.05 14.04
N THR A 177 -16.82 -10.67 15.19
CA THR A 177 -16.32 -10.14 16.48
C THR A 177 -15.13 -10.95 16.95
N SER A 178 -14.20 -10.31 17.68
CA SER A 178 -13.08 -11.03 18.31
C SER A 178 -13.57 -12.16 19.24
N ALA A 179 -14.66 -11.95 19.98
CA ALA A 179 -15.25 -13.00 20.82
C ALA A 179 -15.83 -14.18 20.02
N GLY A 180 -16.35 -13.93 18.81
CA GLY A 180 -16.85 -14.99 17.92
C GLY A 180 -15.76 -15.84 17.29
N LEU A 181 -14.49 -15.45 17.45
CA LEU A 181 -13.31 -16.16 16.97
C LEU A 181 -12.53 -16.87 18.10
N ASP A 182 -13.01 -16.77 19.32
CA ASP A 182 -12.38 -17.45 20.47
C ASP A 182 -12.28 -18.97 20.23
N GLY A 183 -11.14 -19.54 20.57
CA GLY A 183 -10.85 -20.94 20.29
C GLY A 183 -10.27 -21.23 18.90
N ASN A 184 -10.27 -20.25 17.99
CA ASN A 184 -9.61 -20.36 16.69
C ASN A 184 -8.29 -19.58 16.64
N VAL A 185 -7.35 -20.06 15.82
CA VAL A 185 -6.20 -19.26 15.39
C VAL A 185 -6.65 -18.39 14.23
N THR A 186 -6.59 -17.07 14.37
CA THR A 186 -7.05 -16.12 13.37
C THR A 186 -5.90 -15.36 12.74
N LEU A 187 -5.85 -15.33 11.42
CA LEU A 187 -4.95 -14.44 10.66
C LEU A 187 -5.77 -13.24 10.15
N LEU A 188 -5.66 -12.12 10.86
CA LEU A 188 -6.26 -10.85 10.47
C LEU A 188 -5.35 -10.16 9.44
N TYR A 189 -5.86 -10.01 8.22
CA TYR A 189 -5.15 -9.47 7.06
C TYR A 189 -5.73 -8.13 6.66
N ILE A 190 -5.00 -7.04 6.94
CA ILE A 190 -5.45 -5.67 6.64
C ILE A 190 -4.90 -5.26 5.27
N TRP A 191 -5.79 -4.91 4.35
CA TRP A 191 -5.49 -4.67 2.94
C TRP A 191 -6.40 -3.61 2.31
N PHE A 192 -6.11 -3.17 1.07
CA PHE A 192 -7.02 -2.34 0.29
C PHE A 192 -7.04 -2.75 -1.19
N THR A 193 -8.11 -2.36 -1.90
CA THR A 193 -8.30 -2.66 -3.32
C THR A 193 -7.23 -1.98 -4.18
N GLY A 194 -6.57 -2.74 -5.05
CA GLY A 194 -5.50 -2.23 -5.91
C GLY A 194 -4.12 -2.14 -5.23
N CYS A 195 -3.95 -2.66 -4.01
CA CYS A 195 -2.67 -2.75 -3.32
C CYS A 195 -1.78 -3.84 -3.95
N PRO A 196 -0.68 -3.51 -4.65
CA PRO A 196 0.09 -4.51 -5.39
C PRO A 196 0.70 -5.62 -4.52
N PRO A 197 1.32 -5.33 -3.35
CA PRO A 197 1.83 -6.39 -2.48
C PRO A 197 0.70 -7.23 -1.87
N CYS A 198 -0.48 -6.63 -1.62
CA CYS A 198 -1.65 -7.36 -1.13
C CYS A 198 -2.15 -8.38 -2.16
N MET A 199 -2.23 -7.99 -3.43
CA MET A 199 -2.61 -8.88 -4.54
C MET A 199 -1.68 -10.10 -4.65
N LYS A 200 -0.38 -9.90 -4.42
CA LYS A 200 0.61 -10.97 -4.44
C LYS A 200 0.45 -11.91 -3.25
N GLU A 201 0.00 -11.42 -2.10
CA GLU A 201 -0.12 -12.16 -0.84
C GLU A 201 -1.46 -12.90 -0.72
N ALA A 202 -2.58 -12.30 -1.13
CA ALA A 202 -3.92 -12.84 -0.95
C ALA A 202 -4.12 -14.30 -1.44
N PRO A 203 -3.61 -14.72 -2.63
CA PRO A 203 -3.70 -16.11 -3.06
C PRO A 203 -2.96 -17.09 -2.13
N GLN A 204 -1.91 -16.63 -1.46
CA GLN A 204 -1.16 -17.43 -0.50
C GLN A 204 -1.97 -17.64 0.80
N LEU A 205 -2.66 -16.57 1.25
CA LEU A 205 -3.55 -16.64 2.42
C LEU A 205 -4.74 -17.58 2.15
N ALA A 206 -5.29 -17.54 0.94
CA ALA A 206 -6.33 -18.48 0.53
C ALA A 206 -5.86 -19.94 0.53
N ARG A 207 -4.57 -20.19 0.23
CA ARG A 207 -3.97 -21.53 0.37
C ARG A 207 -3.83 -21.93 1.84
N LEU A 208 -3.36 -21.03 2.70
CA LEU A 208 -3.29 -21.29 4.14
C LEU A 208 -4.66 -21.59 4.73
N GLN A 209 -5.71 -20.85 4.33
CA GLN A 209 -7.08 -21.12 4.74
C GLN A 209 -7.53 -22.54 4.36
N ARG A 210 -7.21 -23.00 3.15
CA ARG A 210 -7.54 -24.39 2.73
C ARG A 210 -6.74 -25.43 3.48
N GLU A 211 -5.45 -25.19 3.75
CA GLU A 211 -4.56 -26.13 4.42
C GLU A 211 -4.87 -26.28 5.91
N PHE A 212 -5.14 -25.19 6.60
CA PHE A 212 -5.27 -25.14 8.05
C PHE A 212 -6.69 -24.90 8.55
N GLY A 213 -7.64 -24.42 7.72
CA GLY A 213 -9.01 -24.15 8.11
C GLY A 213 -9.69 -25.31 8.85
N PRO A 214 -9.53 -26.57 8.44
CA PRO A 214 -10.06 -27.72 9.17
C PRO A 214 -9.44 -27.94 10.56
N LYS A 215 -8.45 -27.16 10.95
CA LYS A 215 -7.69 -27.26 12.22
C LYS A 215 -7.89 -26.04 13.11
N ASP A 216 -9.10 -25.47 13.12
CA ASP A 216 -9.41 -24.26 13.90
C ASP A 216 -8.55 -23.03 13.49
N PHE A 217 -8.41 -22.81 12.20
CA PHE A 217 -7.69 -21.67 11.63
C PHE A 217 -8.63 -20.87 10.70
N GLU A 218 -8.62 -19.55 10.81
CA GLU A 218 -9.38 -18.68 9.93
C GLU A 218 -8.57 -17.47 9.48
N VAL A 219 -8.69 -17.13 8.19
CA VAL A 219 -8.21 -15.86 7.63
C VAL A 219 -9.38 -14.89 7.55
N ILE A 220 -9.20 -13.67 8.04
CA ILE A 220 -10.16 -12.56 7.88
C ILE A 220 -9.49 -11.43 7.15
N GLY A 221 -10.02 -11.07 5.98
CA GLY A 221 -9.55 -9.95 5.16
C GLY A 221 -10.23 -8.64 5.58
N ALA A 222 -9.56 -7.83 6.38
CA ALA A 222 -10.03 -6.52 6.80
C ALA A 222 -9.68 -5.46 5.73
N ASN A 223 -10.67 -5.04 4.96
CA ASN A 223 -10.50 -4.11 3.85
C ASN A 223 -10.57 -2.65 4.32
N ALA A 224 -9.55 -1.86 3.98
CA ALA A 224 -9.37 -0.48 4.41
C ALA A 224 -9.80 0.57 3.36
N ASP A 225 -10.55 0.20 2.32
CA ASP A 225 -10.93 1.13 1.24
C ASP A 225 -11.69 2.34 1.77
N ASP A 226 -12.65 2.12 2.68
CA ASP A 226 -13.47 3.19 3.27
C ASP A 226 -12.60 4.09 4.16
N LEU A 227 -11.72 3.50 4.97
CA LEU A 227 -10.75 4.23 5.80
C LEU A 227 -9.81 5.12 4.96
N LEU A 228 -9.43 4.63 3.79
CA LEU A 228 -8.55 5.35 2.86
C LEU A 228 -9.30 6.28 1.89
N ALA A 229 -10.63 6.32 1.98
CA ALA A 229 -11.51 7.11 1.11
C ALA A 229 -11.28 6.82 -0.39
N LEU A 230 -11.15 5.54 -0.76
CA LEU A 230 -10.86 5.15 -2.15
C LEU A 230 -12.10 5.16 -3.05
N GLY A 231 -13.31 5.33 -2.49
CA GLY A 231 -14.55 5.36 -3.27
C GLY A 231 -14.93 4.04 -3.94
N VAL A 232 -14.46 2.91 -3.40
CA VAL A 232 -14.74 1.57 -3.95
C VAL A 232 -16.05 1.07 -3.39
N SER A 233 -17.04 0.73 -4.26
CA SER A 233 -18.31 0.14 -3.82
C SER A 233 -18.14 -1.31 -3.34
N ASP A 234 -19.09 -1.81 -2.57
CA ASP A 234 -19.07 -3.21 -2.08
C ASP A 234 -19.05 -4.21 -3.24
N GLU A 235 -19.80 -3.95 -4.31
CA GLU A 235 -19.82 -4.82 -5.50
C GLU A 235 -18.47 -4.78 -6.26
N ALA A 236 -17.82 -3.62 -6.32
CA ALA A 236 -16.51 -3.50 -6.94
C ALA A 236 -15.44 -4.21 -6.11
N ARG A 237 -15.50 -4.10 -4.77
CA ARG A 237 -14.64 -4.80 -3.83
C ARG A 237 -14.80 -6.32 -3.93
N GLN A 238 -16.05 -6.79 -4.01
CA GLN A 238 -16.36 -8.21 -4.15
C GLN A 238 -15.81 -8.77 -5.48
N ARG A 239 -16.10 -8.10 -6.61
CA ARG A 239 -15.56 -8.51 -7.91
C ARG A 239 -14.03 -8.53 -7.95
N TYR A 240 -13.40 -7.55 -7.30
CA TYR A 240 -11.95 -7.51 -7.18
C TYR A 240 -11.43 -8.71 -6.36
N ALA A 241 -12.05 -8.99 -5.22
CA ALA A 241 -11.67 -10.12 -4.38
C ALA A 241 -11.80 -11.46 -5.11
N GLU A 242 -12.88 -11.69 -5.84
CA GLU A 242 -13.10 -12.88 -6.65
C GLU A 242 -12.02 -13.03 -7.73
N LYS A 243 -11.72 -11.93 -8.44
CA LYS A 243 -10.66 -11.91 -9.47
C LYS A 243 -9.28 -12.25 -8.90
N GLU A 244 -8.96 -11.76 -7.71
CA GLU A 244 -7.66 -11.97 -7.07
C GLU A 244 -7.61 -13.26 -6.23
N GLY A 245 -8.65 -14.08 -6.27
CA GLY A 245 -8.70 -15.37 -5.58
C GLY A 245 -8.79 -15.26 -4.06
N ILE A 246 -9.39 -14.20 -3.55
CA ILE A 246 -9.69 -14.01 -2.12
C ILE A 246 -10.98 -14.78 -1.81
N HIS A 247 -10.84 -15.94 -1.14
CA HIS A 247 -11.95 -16.84 -0.81
C HIS A 247 -12.20 -16.96 0.69
N PHE A 248 -11.66 -16.04 1.48
CA PHE A 248 -11.91 -15.92 2.93
C PHE A 248 -12.81 -14.72 3.20
N PRO A 249 -13.45 -14.61 4.39
CA PRO A 249 -14.32 -13.51 4.73
C PRO A 249 -13.65 -12.16 4.56
N ILE A 250 -14.37 -11.21 3.93
CA ILE A 250 -13.95 -9.81 3.81
C ILE A 250 -14.85 -8.97 4.69
N VAL A 251 -14.22 -8.17 5.54
CA VAL A 251 -14.87 -7.24 6.47
C VAL A 251 -14.36 -5.82 6.26
N ARG A 252 -15.13 -4.82 6.68
CA ARG A 252 -14.72 -3.41 6.61
C ARG A 252 -13.79 -3.06 7.77
N TRP A 253 -12.60 -2.57 7.46
CA TRP A 253 -11.67 -2.06 8.47
C TRP A 253 -12.06 -0.64 8.87
N THR A 254 -12.40 -0.43 10.14
CA THR A 254 -12.90 0.84 10.66
C THR A 254 -11.78 1.72 11.21
N GLN A 255 -12.05 3.02 11.37
CA GLN A 255 -11.14 3.96 12.02
C GLN A 255 -10.87 3.56 13.48
N GLU A 256 -11.88 3.08 14.19
CA GLU A 256 -11.76 2.63 15.58
C GLU A 256 -10.83 1.43 15.69
N SER A 257 -11.07 0.38 14.87
CA SER A 257 -10.20 -0.79 14.84
C SER A 257 -8.79 -0.42 14.41
N ASN A 258 -8.64 0.50 13.45
CA ASN A 258 -7.34 0.99 13.04
C ASN A 258 -6.56 1.64 14.18
N GLN A 259 -7.21 2.46 14.99
CA GLN A 259 -6.59 3.09 16.17
C GLN A 259 -6.23 2.05 17.23
N ALA A 260 -7.11 1.09 17.51
CA ALA A 260 -6.88 0.03 18.48
C ALA A 260 -5.67 -0.84 18.10
N TYR A 261 -5.50 -1.12 16.80
CA TYR A 261 -4.36 -1.86 16.24
C TYR A 261 -3.15 -0.96 15.89
N GLY A 262 -3.07 0.24 16.43
CA GLY A 262 -1.88 1.08 16.41
C GLY A 262 -1.79 2.07 15.26
N GLY A 263 -2.86 2.30 14.52
CA GLY A 263 -2.87 3.27 13.42
C GLY A 263 -2.15 2.74 12.19
N ILE A 264 -2.57 1.59 11.70
CA ILE A 264 -1.99 0.93 10.52
C ILE A 264 -1.98 1.87 9.33
N SER A 265 -0.82 2.07 8.77
CA SER A 265 -0.59 2.97 7.63
C SER A 265 0.10 2.29 6.45
N ILE A 266 0.62 1.07 6.64
CA ILE A 266 1.31 0.27 5.63
C ILE A 266 0.51 -1.01 5.36
N TYR A 267 0.36 -1.36 4.09
CA TYR A 267 -0.43 -2.49 3.65
C TYR A 267 0.40 -3.42 2.74
N PRO A 268 0.19 -4.73 2.81
CA PRO A 268 -0.62 -5.40 3.82
C PRO A 268 0.00 -5.33 5.22
N THR A 269 -0.84 -5.43 6.26
CA THR A 269 -0.42 -5.70 7.64
C THR A 269 -1.18 -6.91 8.14
N LEU A 270 -0.47 -7.83 8.82
CA LEU A 270 -1.03 -9.08 9.30
C LEU A 270 -0.82 -9.23 10.80
N PHE A 271 -1.86 -9.72 11.48
CA PHE A 271 -1.79 -10.16 12.87
C PHE A 271 -2.23 -11.63 12.96
N LEU A 272 -1.37 -12.47 13.49
CA LEU A 272 -1.73 -13.84 13.84
C LEU A 272 -2.15 -13.85 15.31
N ILE A 273 -3.39 -14.21 15.57
CA ILE A 273 -4.03 -14.24 16.89
C ILE A 273 -4.21 -15.71 17.27
N ASN A 274 -3.75 -16.12 18.46
CA ASN A 274 -3.88 -17.48 18.93
C ASN A 274 -5.24 -17.73 19.60
N LYS A 275 -5.53 -18.98 19.98
CA LYS A 275 -6.78 -19.41 20.63
C LYS A 275 -7.08 -18.72 21.97
N GLN A 276 -6.07 -18.10 22.60
CA GLN A 276 -6.20 -17.32 23.85
C GLN A 276 -6.30 -15.82 23.57
N SER A 277 -6.70 -15.42 22.37
CA SER A 277 -6.83 -14.02 21.93
C SER A 277 -5.58 -13.18 22.13
N LYS A 278 -4.37 -13.80 22.05
CA LYS A 278 -3.09 -13.09 22.08
C LYS A 278 -2.45 -13.06 20.70
N ILE A 279 -1.73 -12.00 20.42
CA ILE A 279 -0.99 -11.85 19.16
C ILE A 279 0.24 -12.76 19.19
N ALA A 280 0.24 -13.79 18.36
CA ALA A 280 1.35 -14.73 18.17
C ALA A 280 2.37 -14.22 17.14
N GLY A 281 1.90 -13.42 16.14
CA GLY A 281 2.75 -12.85 15.09
C GLY A 281 2.19 -11.54 14.55
N HIS A 282 3.09 -10.68 14.03
CA HIS A 282 2.75 -9.42 13.39
C HIS A 282 3.74 -9.15 12.25
N TRP A 283 3.23 -8.82 11.07
CA TRP A 283 4.04 -8.52 9.89
C TRP A 283 3.48 -7.32 9.16
N VAL A 284 4.39 -6.56 8.56
CA VAL A 284 4.07 -5.34 7.81
C VAL A 284 4.70 -5.40 6.43
N GLY A 285 3.93 -5.11 5.39
CA GLY A 285 4.32 -5.36 4.01
C GLY A 285 4.21 -6.84 3.65
N PHE A 286 4.53 -7.16 2.39
CA PHE A 286 4.47 -8.53 1.88
C PHE A 286 5.32 -9.50 2.72
N THR A 287 4.70 -10.57 3.19
CA THR A 287 5.37 -11.63 3.96
C THR A 287 5.44 -12.92 3.14
N SER A 288 6.56 -13.65 3.25
CA SER A 288 6.73 -14.87 2.47
C SER A 288 5.73 -15.95 2.90
N PRO A 289 5.22 -16.78 1.95
CA PRO A 289 4.32 -17.88 2.28
C PRO A 289 4.92 -18.87 3.28
N ALA A 290 6.23 -19.10 3.19
CA ALA A 290 6.95 -20.00 4.10
C ALA A 290 6.91 -19.47 5.55
N THR A 291 7.18 -18.18 5.74
CA THR A 291 7.14 -17.51 7.05
C THR A 291 5.75 -17.60 7.67
N LEU A 292 4.70 -17.28 6.90
CA LEU A 292 3.32 -17.36 7.40
C LEU A 292 2.90 -18.78 7.72
N ARG A 293 3.22 -19.74 6.85
CA ARG A 293 2.91 -21.16 7.06
C ARG A 293 3.57 -21.71 8.32
N GLU A 294 4.85 -21.40 8.54
CA GLU A 294 5.58 -21.79 9.73
C GLU A 294 4.96 -21.21 11.00
N ALA A 295 4.64 -19.90 10.98
CA ALA A 295 4.02 -19.22 12.12
C ALA A 295 2.63 -19.81 12.46
N VAL A 296 1.78 -20.04 11.45
CA VAL A 296 0.45 -20.64 11.64
C VAL A 296 0.59 -22.06 12.20
N SER A 297 1.44 -22.88 11.60
CA SER A 297 1.67 -24.26 12.06
C SER A 297 2.14 -24.32 13.51
N LYS A 298 3.11 -23.47 13.87
CA LYS A 298 3.60 -23.35 15.25
C LYS A 298 2.52 -22.91 16.23
N THR A 299 1.75 -21.88 15.88
CA THR A 299 0.68 -21.35 16.76
C THR A 299 -0.42 -22.37 16.99
N LEU A 300 -0.77 -23.15 15.96
CA LEU A 300 -1.75 -24.25 16.11
C LEU A 300 -1.23 -25.36 17.03
N ALA A 301 0.05 -25.74 16.92
CA ALA A 301 0.66 -26.77 17.79
C ALA A 301 0.70 -26.30 19.25
N GLU A 302 1.16 -25.07 19.52
CA GLU A 302 1.22 -24.49 20.88
C GLU A 302 -0.17 -24.40 21.54
N SER A 303 -1.21 -24.15 20.74
CA SER A 303 -2.59 -24.06 21.20
C SER A 303 -3.21 -25.45 21.52
N SER A 304 -2.62 -26.52 21.03
CA SER A 304 -3.10 -27.90 21.30
C SER A 304 -2.52 -28.51 22.59
N GLU A 305 -1.41 -27.96 23.09
CA GLU A 305 -0.74 -28.46 24.31
C GLU A 305 -1.29 -27.86 25.62
N THR A 306 -2.21 -26.87 25.50
CA THR A 306 -2.71 -26.10 26.66
C THR A 306 -4.09 -26.56 27.14
N HIS A 307 -4.58 -27.73 26.66
CA HIS A 307 -5.85 -28.35 27.08
C HIS A 307 -5.64 -29.61 27.89
#